data_c718c8332275647c702f2668f95c65d9
#
_entry.id   c718c8332275647c702f2668f95c65d9
#
_cell.length_a   1.000
_cell.length_b   1.000
_cell.length_c   1.000
_cell.angle_alpha   90.00
_cell.angle_beta   90.00
_cell.angle_gamma   90.00
#
_symmetry.space_group_name_H-M   'P 1'
#
loop_
_entity.id
_entity.type
_entity.pdbx_description
1 polymer ?
#
loop_
_entity_poly.entity_id
_entity_poly.type
_entity_poly.pdbx_seq_one_letter_code
_entity_poly.pdbx_strand_id
1 'polypeptide(L)'
;MRVIINPKYAHLQKQIEGIPQFFENEGNVVYDGRNILKRVNLDNVDVVVKSFKKPHIINRVVYSFFRQSKAERSYIYSMEIQKHGFDTPEPVAMIEQYQKGLLSHSYYICCYDGGETVRGLMGGDVKGNEERLLAFARYTVALHQAGILHLDYSPGNILIHHNETEGYSFSLVDVNRMQLLTDIDCDTVCRNMCRLCTSQEALAYIMTEYASLRGWDVKYTVELSLYYTNQFFKRYVFRRAARKETTNHIVSRILLFRLCRSCRSLFSHSSGAYCYFWKKEKDIYDIYLRKYDYQNIFFKDYH
;
A
#
# COMPACT_ATOMS: atom_id res chain seq x y z
N MET A 1 9.65 11.70 -25.26
CA MET A 1 9.35 12.01 -23.85
C MET A 1 7.98 12.68 -23.79
N ARG A 2 7.11 12.29 -22.85
CA ARG A 2 5.84 12.93 -22.54
C ARG A 2 5.94 13.50 -21.12
N VAL A 3 5.57 14.77 -20.95
CA VAL A 3 5.61 15.45 -19.66
C VAL A 3 4.25 16.10 -19.43
N ILE A 4 3.69 15.95 -18.24
CA ILE A 4 2.52 16.71 -17.77
C ILE A 4 2.97 17.45 -16.53
N ILE A 5 2.77 18.75 -16.50
CA ILE A 5 3.17 19.63 -15.39
C ILE A 5 1.90 20.28 -14.84
N ASN A 6 1.77 20.33 -13.54
CA ASN A 6 0.73 21.10 -12.88
C ASN A 6 0.96 22.59 -13.21
N PRO A 7 -0.06 23.30 -13.69
CA PRO A 7 0.07 24.71 -14.10
C PRO A 7 0.73 25.61 -13.04
N LYS A 8 0.53 25.34 -11.77
CA LYS A 8 1.17 26.04 -10.64
C LYS A 8 2.71 25.99 -10.70
N TYR A 9 3.28 24.92 -11.29
CA TYR A 9 4.71 24.68 -11.38
C TYR A 9 5.26 24.82 -12.82
N ALA A 10 4.54 25.50 -13.71
CA ALA A 10 4.96 25.71 -15.10
C ALA A 10 6.33 26.42 -15.20
N HIS A 11 6.67 27.27 -14.23
CA HIS A 11 7.96 27.95 -14.15
C HIS A 11 9.15 26.98 -13.95
N LEU A 12 8.91 25.77 -13.46
CA LEU A 12 9.95 24.74 -13.26
C LEU A 12 10.12 23.79 -14.46
N GLN A 13 9.46 24.06 -15.60
CA GLN A 13 9.43 23.15 -16.75
C GLN A 13 10.82 22.64 -17.14
N LYS A 14 11.80 23.55 -17.26
CA LYS A 14 13.18 23.20 -17.68
C LYS A 14 13.86 22.22 -16.72
N GLN A 15 13.72 22.46 -15.41
CA GLN A 15 14.28 21.56 -14.39
C GLN A 15 13.55 20.22 -14.37
N ILE A 16 12.22 20.22 -14.48
CA ILE A 16 11.40 19.00 -14.52
C ILE A 16 11.79 18.15 -15.72
N GLU A 17 11.89 18.73 -16.92
CA GLU A 17 12.30 18.01 -18.12
C GLU A 17 13.74 17.47 -18.04
N GLY A 18 14.59 18.08 -17.22
CA GLY A 18 15.96 17.65 -16.93
C GLY A 18 16.06 16.48 -15.93
N ILE A 19 15.01 16.17 -15.16
CA ILE A 19 15.05 15.11 -14.13
C ILE A 19 15.62 13.78 -14.64
N PRO A 20 15.20 13.23 -15.80
CA PRO A 20 15.74 11.96 -16.26
C PRO A 20 17.25 11.91 -16.47
N GLN A 21 17.90 13.06 -16.71
CA GLN A 21 19.33 13.14 -16.93
C GLN A 21 20.13 13.15 -15.62
N PHE A 22 19.63 13.84 -14.59
CA PHE A 22 20.34 13.99 -13.33
C PHE A 22 19.88 13.05 -12.21
N PHE A 23 18.72 12.39 -12.35
CA PHE A 23 18.11 11.58 -11.28
C PHE A 23 19.06 10.52 -10.70
N GLU A 24 19.90 9.88 -11.52
CA GLU A 24 20.82 8.85 -11.03
C GLU A 24 21.90 9.43 -10.11
N ASN A 25 22.36 10.65 -10.39
CA ASN A 25 23.55 11.26 -9.75
C ASN A 25 23.19 12.30 -8.68
N GLU A 26 21.97 12.84 -8.67
CA GLU A 26 21.56 13.93 -7.79
C GLU A 26 20.41 13.54 -6.86
N GLY A 27 20.25 14.33 -5.81
CA GLY A 27 19.18 14.20 -4.82
C GLY A 27 19.48 13.22 -3.69
N ASN A 28 18.82 13.47 -2.54
CA ASN A 28 18.95 12.62 -1.35
C ASN A 28 17.98 11.43 -1.47
N VAL A 29 18.51 10.21 -1.35
CA VAL A 29 17.70 9.00 -1.38
C VAL A 29 16.82 8.93 -0.13
N VAL A 30 15.51 8.96 -0.33
CA VAL A 30 14.50 8.78 0.74
C VAL A 30 14.13 7.31 0.88
N TYR A 31 14.07 6.60 -0.24
CA TYR A 31 13.76 5.18 -0.27
C TYR A 31 14.40 4.52 -1.49
N ASP A 32 15.04 3.38 -1.27
CA ASP A 32 15.65 2.54 -2.31
C ASP A 32 15.13 1.11 -2.18
N GLY A 33 14.22 0.74 -3.08
CA GLY A 33 13.60 -0.58 -3.12
C GLY A 33 13.12 -0.92 -4.51
N ARG A 34 11.86 -1.36 -4.63
CA ARG A 34 11.26 -1.65 -5.95
C ARG A 34 11.16 -0.40 -6.83
N ASN A 35 10.92 0.74 -6.25
CA ASN A 35 10.99 2.07 -6.86
C ASN A 35 12.00 2.89 -6.06
N ILE A 36 12.60 3.88 -6.68
CA ILE A 36 13.55 4.77 -6.02
C ILE A 36 12.85 6.11 -5.79
N LEU A 37 12.92 6.62 -4.56
CA LEU A 37 12.44 7.94 -4.20
C LEU A 37 13.64 8.81 -3.80
N LYS A 38 13.76 9.95 -4.44
CA LYS A 38 14.77 10.95 -4.10
C LYS A 38 14.12 12.29 -3.81
N ARG A 39 14.60 12.95 -2.76
CA ARG A 39 14.27 14.34 -2.46
C ARG A 39 15.22 15.25 -3.21
N VAL A 40 14.68 16.20 -3.94
CA VAL A 40 15.41 17.12 -4.82
C VAL A 40 14.84 18.52 -4.61
N ASN A 41 15.70 19.53 -4.65
CA ASN A 41 15.25 20.93 -4.68
C ASN A 41 15.24 21.44 -6.13
N LEU A 42 14.08 21.92 -6.56
CA LEU A 42 13.89 22.53 -7.87
C LEU A 42 13.54 24.01 -7.65
N ASP A 43 14.52 24.91 -7.81
CA ASP A 43 14.32 26.36 -7.69
C ASP A 43 13.54 26.77 -6.43
N ASN A 44 14.03 26.31 -5.25
CA ASN A 44 13.44 26.50 -3.92
C ASN A 44 12.12 25.71 -3.68
N VAL A 45 11.67 24.89 -4.59
CA VAL A 45 10.59 23.93 -4.35
C VAL A 45 11.19 22.58 -3.98
N ASP A 46 10.90 22.13 -2.78
CA ASP A 46 11.36 20.85 -2.27
C ASP A 46 10.42 19.74 -2.74
N VAL A 47 10.93 18.85 -3.57
CA VAL A 47 10.11 17.81 -4.21
C VAL A 47 10.64 16.41 -3.94
N VAL A 48 9.74 15.44 -4.00
CA VAL A 48 10.08 14.02 -4.07
C VAL A 48 9.84 13.53 -5.49
N VAL A 49 10.89 12.98 -6.08
CA VAL A 49 10.85 12.32 -7.38
C VAL A 49 10.80 10.81 -7.16
N LYS A 50 9.71 10.18 -7.58
CA LYS A 50 9.51 8.73 -7.55
C LYS A 50 9.78 8.15 -8.93
N SER A 51 10.92 7.45 -9.08
CA SER A 51 11.25 6.68 -10.27
C SER A 51 10.64 5.29 -10.17
N PHE A 52 9.79 4.94 -11.13
CA PHE A 52 9.18 3.61 -11.18
C PHE A 52 10.09 2.63 -11.91
N LYS A 53 10.27 1.45 -11.30
CA LYS A 53 11.01 0.35 -11.93
C LYS A 53 10.49 0.10 -13.36
N LYS A 54 11.42 -0.01 -14.31
CA LYS A 54 11.14 -0.35 -15.72
C LYS A 54 10.25 -1.60 -15.79
N PRO A 55 9.09 -1.52 -16.47
CA PRO A 55 8.19 -2.67 -16.57
C PRO A 55 8.79 -3.80 -17.43
N HIS A 56 8.37 -5.04 -17.16
CA HIS A 56 8.65 -6.15 -18.08
C HIS A 56 8.03 -5.89 -19.47
N ILE A 57 8.56 -6.52 -20.52
CA ILE A 57 8.21 -6.24 -21.91
C ILE A 57 6.69 -6.27 -22.18
N ILE A 58 5.97 -7.26 -21.65
CA ILE A 58 4.51 -7.36 -21.79
C ILE A 58 3.82 -6.14 -21.15
N ASN A 59 4.22 -5.76 -19.95
CA ASN A 59 3.68 -4.59 -19.26
C ASN A 59 4.07 -3.28 -19.95
N ARG A 60 5.21 -3.22 -20.65
CA ARG A 60 5.58 -2.05 -21.45
C ARG A 60 4.59 -1.83 -22.59
N VAL A 61 4.20 -2.88 -23.30
CA VAL A 61 3.16 -2.82 -24.34
C VAL A 61 1.83 -2.36 -23.73
N VAL A 62 1.41 -2.97 -22.61
CA VAL A 62 0.15 -2.63 -21.93
C VAL A 62 0.12 -1.16 -21.51
N TYR A 63 1.21 -0.65 -20.93
CA TYR A 63 1.29 0.76 -20.49
C TYR A 63 1.50 1.74 -21.65
N SER A 64 1.96 1.28 -22.82
CA SER A 64 2.14 2.16 -23.98
C SER A 64 0.85 2.38 -24.77
N PHE A 65 -0.06 1.38 -24.76
CA PHE A 65 -1.22 1.41 -25.66
C PHE A 65 -2.58 1.22 -25.00
N PHE A 66 -2.63 0.60 -23.79
CA PHE A 66 -3.92 0.16 -23.22
C PHE A 66 -4.18 0.69 -21.81
N ARG A 67 -3.16 1.11 -21.09
CA ARG A 67 -3.32 1.50 -19.68
C ARG A 67 -2.37 2.62 -19.31
N GLN A 68 -2.85 3.59 -18.57
CA GLN A 68 -2.04 4.64 -17.96
C GLN A 68 -0.88 4.07 -17.16
N SER A 69 0.30 4.71 -17.24
CA SER A 69 1.46 4.34 -16.45
C SER A 69 1.21 4.56 -14.96
N LYS A 70 2.12 4.05 -14.12
CA LYS A 70 2.02 4.33 -12.68
C LYS A 70 2.26 5.81 -12.35
N ALA A 71 3.16 6.46 -13.10
CA ALA A 71 3.43 7.89 -12.92
C ALA A 71 2.20 8.73 -13.28
N GLU A 72 1.58 8.46 -14.42
CA GLU A 72 0.37 9.14 -14.84
C GLU A 72 -0.78 8.94 -13.84
N ARG A 73 -0.99 7.70 -13.38
CA ARG A 73 -2.02 7.42 -12.37
C ARG A 73 -1.73 8.11 -11.04
N SER A 74 -0.46 8.14 -10.58
CA SER A 74 -0.11 8.88 -9.38
C SER A 74 -0.48 10.35 -9.51
N TYR A 75 -0.16 10.97 -10.65
CA TYR A 75 -0.46 12.37 -10.91
C TYR A 75 -1.98 12.63 -10.93
N ILE A 76 -2.72 11.86 -11.72
CA ILE A 76 -4.18 12.03 -11.88
C ILE A 76 -4.89 11.81 -10.55
N TYR A 77 -4.58 10.71 -9.84
CA TYR A 77 -5.24 10.42 -8.57
C TYR A 77 -4.88 11.42 -7.46
N SER A 78 -3.65 11.96 -7.44
CA SER A 78 -3.34 13.05 -6.50
C SER A 78 -4.18 14.29 -6.77
N MET A 79 -4.36 14.68 -8.04
CA MET A 79 -5.25 15.78 -8.40
C MET A 79 -6.71 15.52 -8.00
N GLU A 80 -7.20 14.30 -8.20
CA GLU A 80 -8.57 13.93 -7.82
C GLU A 80 -8.77 13.91 -6.30
N ILE A 81 -7.80 13.40 -5.53
CA ILE A 81 -7.85 13.43 -4.06
C ILE A 81 -7.97 14.86 -3.55
N GLN A 82 -7.14 15.77 -4.03
CA GLN A 82 -7.18 17.19 -3.66
C GLN A 82 -8.49 17.84 -4.04
N LYS A 83 -9.02 17.55 -5.23
CA LYS A 83 -10.31 18.04 -5.69
C LYS A 83 -11.48 17.61 -4.80
N HIS A 84 -11.37 16.44 -4.15
CA HIS A 84 -12.34 15.96 -3.17
C HIS A 84 -12.08 16.50 -1.76
N GLY A 85 -11.11 17.40 -1.57
CA GLY A 85 -10.81 18.04 -0.29
C GLY A 85 -9.97 17.19 0.66
N PHE A 86 -9.26 16.17 0.15
CA PHE A 86 -8.34 15.35 0.96
C PHE A 86 -6.89 15.67 0.65
N ASP A 87 -6.02 15.50 1.65
CA ASP A 87 -4.61 15.81 1.53
C ASP A 87 -3.83 14.65 0.90
N THR A 88 -2.93 15.03 0.01
CA THR A 88 -1.87 14.22 -0.58
C THR A 88 -0.73 15.18 -0.94
N PRO A 89 0.54 14.75 -0.93
CA PRO A 89 1.63 15.60 -1.41
C PRO A 89 1.30 16.22 -2.76
N GLU A 90 1.39 17.54 -2.85
CA GLU A 90 0.92 18.29 -4.02
C GLU A 90 1.60 17.80 -5.30
N PRO A 91 0.84 17.35 -6.32
CA PRO A 91 1.40 16.83 -7.55
C PRO A 91 2.03 17.98 -8.38
N VAL A 92 3.31 17.84 -8.68
CA VAL A 92 4.08 18.80 -9.47
C VAL A 92 4.09 18.41 -10.94
N ALA A 93 4.48 17.16 -11.24
CA ALA A 93 4.55 16.69 -12.62
C ALA A 93 4.58 15.16 -12.73
N MET A 94 4.40 14.68 -13.97
CA MET A 94 4.78 13.33 -14.34
C MET A 94 5.59 13.34 -15.64
N ILE A 95 6.53 12.38 -15.77
CA ILE A 95 7.37 12.19 -16.95
C ILE A 95 7.30 10.74 -17.40
N GLU A 96 7.17 10.54 -18.71
CA GLU A 96 7.27 9.25 -19.36
C GLU A 96 8.31 9.28 -20.48
N GLN A 97 9.21 8.34 -20.46
CA GLN A 97 10.20 8.13 -21.50
C GLN A 97 9.87 6.87 -22.29
N TYR A 98 9.99 6.95 -23.60
CA TYR A 98 9.73 5.85 -24.51
C TYR A 98 10.99 5.46 -25.26
N GLN A 99 11.20 4.16 -25.46
CA GLN A 99 12.27 3.61 -26.27
C GLN A 99 11.67 2.63 -27.28
N LYS A 100 11.86 2.91 -28.58
CA LYS A 100 11.26 2.17 -29.68
C LYS A 100 9.72 2.09 -29.53
N GLY A 101 9.08 3.19 -29.20
CA GLY A 101 7.61 3.29 -29.00
C GLY A 101 7.07 2.66 -27.71
N LEU A 102 7.90 2.01 -26.89
CA LEU A 102 7.48 1.35 -25.67
C LEU A 102 7.94 2.11 -24.42
N LEU A 103 7.09 2.20 -23.40
CA LEU A 103 7.42 2.84 -22.13
C LEU A 103 8.70 2.24 -21.54
N SER A 104 9.68 3.08 -21.25
CA SER A 104 10.96 2.67 -20.66
C SER A 104 11.12 3.11 -19.23
N HIS A 105 10.96 4.39 -18.94
CA HIS A 105 11.05 4.96 -17.59
C HIS A 105 9.87 5.88 -17.34
N SER A 106 9.47 6.02 -16.10
CA SER A 106 8.44 6.97 -15.71
C SER A 106 8.71 7.51 -14.31
N TYR A 107 8.45 8.81 -14.14
CA TYR A 107 8.68 9.54 -12.91
C TYR A 107 7.40 10.26 -12.50
N TYR A 108 7.11 10.23 -11.21
CA TYR A 108 6.10 11.07 -10.59
C TYR A 108 6.80 12.03 -9.64
N ILE A 109 6.45 13.29 -9.72
CA ILE A 109 7.04 14.36 -8.94
C ILE A 109 5.93 15.01 -8.11
N CYS A 110 6.14 15.12 -6.80
CA CYS A 110 5.25 15.82 -5.88
C CYS A 110 6.06 16.64 -4.89
N CYS A 111 5.45 17.62 -4.26
CA CYS A 111 6.07 18.34 -3.15
C CYS A 111 6.45 17.38 -2.02
N TYR A 112 7.53 17.70 -1.30
CA TYR A 112 7.88 16.95 -0.11
C TYR A 112 6.84 17.21 0.98
N ASP A 113 6.35 16.13 1.58
CA ASP A 113 5.46 16.16 2.72
C ASP A 113 6.25 15.71 3.95
N GLY A 114 6.32 16.55 4.96
CA GLY A 114 7.09 16.32 6.18
C GLY A 114 6.38 15.47 7.24
N GLY A 115 5.17 14.94 6.96
CA GLY A 115 4.41 14.12 7.88
C GLY A 115 5.08 12.79 8.20
N GLU A 116 4.78 12.25 9.39
CA GLU A 116 5.22 10.93 9.79
C GLU A 116 4.24 9.86 9.34
N THR A 117 4.72 8.66 9.03
CA THR A 117 3.80 7.55 8.72
C THR A 117 3.03 7.11 9.96
N VAL A 118 1.76 6.71 9.79
CA VAL A 118 0.93 6.19 10.90
C VAL A 118 1.36 4.80 11.41
N ARG A 119 2.55 4.29 11.02
CA ARG A 119 3.04 2.94 11.40
C ARG A 119 3.09 2.74 12.91
N GLY A 120 3.68 3.71 13.64
CA GLY A 120 3.78 3.66 15.09
C GLY A 120 2.40 3.62 15.76
N LEU A 121 1.47 4.41 15.24
CA LEU A 121 0.09 4.45 15.71
C LEU A 121 -0.66 3.13 15.50
N MET A 122 -0.50 2.51 14.31
CA MET A 122 -1.23 1.29 13.92
C MET A 122 -0.65 0.01 14.53
N GLY A 123 0.53 0.07 15.10
CA GLY A 123 1.17 -1.06 15.81
C GLY A 123 1.24 -0.89 17.32
N GLY A 124 0.91 0.30 17.82
CA GLY A 124 1.01 0.66 19.24
C GLY A 124 -0.23 0.31 20.07
N ASP A 125 -0.15 0.69 21.35
CA ASP A 125 -1.24 0.56 22.30
C ASP A 125 -2.33 1.62 22.00
N VAL A 126 -3.57 1.31 22.37
CA VAL A 126 -4.68 2.27 22.29
C VAL A 126 -4.50 3.35 23.37
N LYS A 127 -4.09 2.94 24.57
CA LYS A 127 -3.90 3.86 25.69
C LYS A 127 -2.87 4.94 25.38
N GLY A 128 -3.32 6.20 25.46
CA GLY A 128 -2.52 7.38 25.13
C GLY A 128 -2.48 7.72 23.62
N ASN A 129 -3.18 6.95 22.79
CA ASN A 129 -3.32 7.18 21.36
C ASN A 129 -4.79 7.35 20.93
N GLU A 130 -5.72 7.38 21.88
CA GLU A 130 -7.17 7.35 21.66
C GLU A 130 -7.59 8.46 20.68
N GLU A 131 -7.17 9.69 20.93
CA GLU A 131 -7.53 10.84 20.12
C GLU A 131 -7.04 10.69 18.67
N ARG A 132 -5.79 10.26 18.49
CA ARG A 132 -5.19 10.02 17.16
C ARG A 132 -5.90 8.92 16.40
N LEU A 133 -6.27 7.83 17.09
CA LEU A 133 -7.00 6.71 16.48
C LEU A 133 -8.43 7.10 16.09
N LEU A 134 -9.13 7.91 16.92
CA LEU A 134 -10.45 8.44 16.60
C LEU A 134 -10.39 9.42 15.43
N ALA A 135 -9.42 10.34 15.43
CA ALA A 135 -9.20 11.26 14.31
C ALA A 135 -8.96 10.49 13.01
N PHE A 136 -8.15 9.43 13.05
CA PHE A 136 -7.90 8.55 11.92
C PHE A 136 -9.17 7.81 11.44
N ALA A 137 -9.98 7.30 12.38
CA ALA A 137 -11.25 6.65 12.03
C ALA A 137 -12.20 7.61 11.30
N ARG A 138 -12.36 8.84 11.81
CA ARG A 138 -13.18 9.90 11.21
C ARG A 138 -12.67 10.29 9.82
N TYR A 139 -11.36 10.49 9.67
CA TYR A 139 -10.73 10.73 8.37
C TYR A 139 -11.05 9.60 7.37
N THR A 140 -10.91 8.35 7.79
CA THR A 140 -11.16 7.19 6.92
C THR A 140 -12.64 7.08 6.54
N VAL A 141 -13.57 7.40 7.46
CA VAL A 141 -15.01 7.48 7.15
C VAL A 141 -15.26 8.52 6.08
N ALA A 142 -14.76 9.75 6.27
CA ALA A 142 -14.93 10.84 5.31
C ALA A 142 -14.36 10.48 3.92
N LEU A 143 -13.16 9.89 3.88
CA LEU A 143 -12.51 9.41 2.65
C LEU A 143 -13.40 8.40 1.90
N HIS A 144 -13.93 7.40 2.60
CA HIS A 144 -14.77 6.37 2.02
C HIS A 144 -16.17 6.89 1.65
N GLN A 145 -16.71 7.85 2.39
CA GLN A 145 -17.99 8.52 2.04
C GLN A 145 -17.85 9.38 0.78
N ALA A 146 -16.66 9.95 0.54
CA ALA A 146 -16.35 10.63 -0.72
C ALA A 146 -16.08 9.64 -1.88
N GLY A 147 -16.26 8.33 -1.66
CA GLY A 147 -16.07 7.29 -2.67
C GLY A 147 -14.60 6.96 -2.96
N ILE A 148 -13.66 7.45 -2.19
CA ILE A 148 -12.22 7.23 -2.42
C ILE A 148 -11.78 5.95 -1.71
N LEU A 149 -11.38 4.94 -2.49
CA LEU A 149 -10.85 3.67 -1.98
C LEU A 149 -9.39 3.52 -2.40
N HIS A 150 -8.47 3.62 -1.44
CA HIS A 150 -7.04 3.38 -1.65
C HIS A 150 -6.76 1.88 -1.59
N LEU A 151 -6.48 1.23 -2.73
CA LEU A 151 -6.32 -0.23 -2.82
C LEU A 151 -5.05 -0.78 -2.13
N ASP A 152 -4.17 0.07 -1.67
CA ASP A 152 -2.99 -0.27 -0.88
C ASP A 152 -3.00 0.50 0.44
N TYR A 153 -4.16 0.49 1.14
CA TYR A 153 -4.39 1.20 2.38
C TYR A 153 -3.60 0.54 3.51
N SER A 154 -2.39 1.01 3.69
CA SER A 154 -1.42 0.47 4.66
C SER A 154 -0.76 1.61 5.43
N PRO A 155 -0.25 1.37 6.65
CA PRO A 155 0.23 2.44 7.52
C PRO A 155 1.45 3.19 6.95
N GLY A 156 2.15 2.63 5.97
CA GLY A 156 3.24 3.32 5.27
C GLY A 156 2.80 4.27 4.17
N ASN A 157 1.52 4.20 3.78
CA ASN A 157 0.94 5.01 2.70
C ASN A 157 0.04 6.12 3.24
N ILE A 158 0.08 6.37 4.55
CA ILE A 158 -0.70 7.41 5.21
C ILE A 158 0.25 8.19 6.12
N LEU A 159 0.31 9.48 5.94
CA LEU A 159 1.07 10.39 6.80
C LEU A 159 0.12 11.05 7.79
N ILE A 160 0.62 11.33 8.99
CA ILE A 160 -0.09 12.08 10.03
C ILE A 160 0.64 13.40 10.28
N HIS A 161 -0.13 14.44 10.41
CA HIS A 161 0.31 15.77 10.81
C HIS A 161 -0.42 16.17 12.09
N HIS A 162 0.21 16.96 12.89
CA HIS A 162 -0.38 17.55 14.08
C HIS A 162 -0.26 19.08 14.02
N ASN A 163 -1.40 19.73 14.14
CA ASN A 163 -1.48 21.18 14.29
C ASN A 163 -2.13 21.46 15.64
N GLU A 164 -1.52 22.32 16.45
CA GLU A 164 -2.02 22.66 17.80
C GLU A 164 -3.44 23.25 17.80
N THR A 165 -3.84 23.91 16.72
CA THR A 165 -5.17 24.54 16.59
C THR A 165 -6.22 23.65 15.92
N GLU A 166 -5.82 22.81 14.96
CA GLU A 166 -6.71 22.02 14.12
C GLU A 166 -6.70 20.52 14.47
N GLY A 167 -5.77 20.09 15.34
CA GLY A 167 -5.61 18.70 15.75
C GLY A 167 -4.87 17.87 14.70
N TYR A 168 -5.35 16.66 14.44
CA TYR A 168 -4.69 15.70 13.55
C TYR A 168 -5.28 15.72 12.14
N SER A 169 -4.41 15.84 11.13
CA SER A 169 -4.76 15.65 9.71
C SER A 169 -3.96 14.51 9.09
N PHE A 170 -4.43 13.99 7.96
CA PHE A 170 -3.83 12.82 7.31
C PHE A 170 -3.68 13.05 5.82
N SER A 171 -2.53 12.64 5.28
CA SER A 171 -2.17 12.79 3.87
C SER A 171 -1.91 11.41 3.25
N LEU A 172 -2.46 11.16 2.05
CA LEU A 172 -2.29 9.88 1.35
C LEU A 172 -1.09 9.92 0.42
N VAL A 173 -0.23 8.90 0.49
CA VAL A 173 0.90 8.72 -0.43
C VAL A 173 0.79 7.39 -1.20
N ASP A 174 1.56 7.26 -2.27
CA ASP A 174 1.54 6.08 -3.18
C ASP A 174 0.16 5.79 -3.79
N VAL A 175 -0.53 6.84 -4.21
CA VAL A 175 -1.93 6.82 -4.67
C VAL A 175 -2.14 6.24 -6.08
N ASN A 176 -1.13 5.58 -6.68
CA ASN A 176 -1.26 5.00 -8.03
C ASN A 176 -2.25 3.81 -8.12
N ARG A 177 -2.84 3.39 -7.00
CA ARG A 177 -3.84 2.33 -6.88
C ARG A 177 -5.06 2.83 -6.13
N MET A 178 -5.90 3.56 -6.83
CA MET A 178 -7.14 4.10 -6.29
C MET A 178 -8.34 3.60 -7.09
N GLN A 179 -9.49 3.60 -6.44
CA GLN A 179 -10.80 3.50 -7.07
C GLN A 179 -11.68 4.64 -6.57
N LEU A 180 -12.45 5.21 -7.48
CA LEU A 180 -13.51 6.15 -7.17
C LEU A 180 -14.83 5.41 -7.34
N LEU A 181 -15.59 5.27 -6.27
CA LEU A 181 -16.81 4.46 -6.18
C LEU A 181 -17.96 5.34 -5.70
N THR A 182 -19.17 5.01 -6.11
CA THR A 182 -20.36 5.73 -5.63
C THR A 182 -20.76 5.33 -4.21
N ASP A 183 -20.45 4.11 -3.81
CA ASP A 183 -20.66 3.59 -2.47
C ASP A 183 -19.59 2.54 -2.12
N ILE A 184 -19.21 2.48 -0.86
CA ILE A 184 -18.26 1.50 -0.34
C ILE A 184 -18.93 0.77 0.83
N ASP A 185 -19.24 -0.49 0.61
CA ASP A 185 -19.92 -1.35 1.57
C ASP A 185 -19.01 -1.83 2.71
N CYS A 186 -19.65 -2.40 3.74
CA CYS A 186 -18.96 -2.88 4.93
C CYS A 186 -17.91 -3.96 4.61
N ASP A 187 -18.21 -4.91 3.74
CA ASP A 187 -17.28 -5.99 3.37
C ASP A 187 -16.04 -5.43 2.67
N THR A 188 -16.24 -4.52 1.73
CA THR A 188 -15.16 -3.84 1.00
C THR A 188 -14.26 -3.05 1.94
N VAL A 189 -14.83 -2.30 2.90
CA VAL A 189 -14.07 -1.56 3.91
C VAL A 189 -13.26 -2.52 4.78
N CYS A 190 -13.88 -3.56 5.33
CA CYS A 190 -13.18 -4.51 6.21
C CYS A 190 -12.03 -5.23 5.49
N ARG A 191 -12.20 -5.54 4.20
CA ARG A 191 -11.10 -6.08 3.36
C ARG A 191 -10.00 -5.06 3.10
N ASN A 192 -10.35 -3.81 2.89
CA ASN A 192 -9.40 -2.73 2.63
C ASN A 192 -8.53 -2.46 3.88
N MET A 193 -9.12 -2.46 5.05
CA MET A 193 -8.48 -2.22 6.33
C MET A 193 -7.56 -3.37 6.81
N CYS A 194 -7.61 -4.55 6.19
CA CYS A 194 -6.93 -5.77 6.67
C CYS A 194 -5.40 -5.67 6.74
N ARG A 195 -4.80 -4.63 6.20
CA ARG A 195 -3.33 -4.40 6.18
C ARG A 195 -2.90 -3.24 7.06
N LEU A 196 -3.87 -2.56 7.66
CA LEU A 196 -3.64 -1.29 8.34
C LEU A 196 -2.96 -1.49 9.69
N CYS A 197 -3.52 -2.34 10.55
CA CYS A 197 -3.07 -2.48 11.93
C CYS A 197 -2.38 -3.84 12.15
N THR A 198 -1.28 -3.82 12.90
CA THR A 198 -0.68 -5.01 13.49
C THR A 198 -1.24 -5.26 14.89
N SER A 199 -1.72 -4.21 15.58
CA SER A 199 -2.45 -4.30 16.84
C SER A 199 -3.93 -4.59 16.58
N GLN A 200 -4.43 -5.71 17.11
CA GLN A 200 -5.86 -6.05 17.01
C GLN A 200 -6.72 -5.11 17.84
N GLU A 201 -6.20 -4.63 18.97
CA GLU A 201 -6.88 -3.67 19.83
C GLU A 201 -7.05 -2.32 19.13
N ALA A 202 -5.99 -1.79 18.52
CA ALA A 202 -6.07 -0.57 17.73
C ALA A 202 -7.04 -0.68 16.55
N LEU A 203 -7.03 -1.84 15.85
CA LEU A 203 -7.99 -2.08 14.77
C LEU A 203 -9.43 -2.11 15.28
N ALA A 204 -9.68 -2.83 16.36
CA ALA A 204 -11.02 -2.91 16.96
C ALA A 204 -11.50 -1.51 17.41
N TYR A 205 -10.61 -0.71 18.00
CA TYR A 205 -10.91 0.65 18.42
C TYR A 205 -11.29 1.56 17.25
N ILE A 206 -10.49 1.56 16.17
CA ILE A 206 -10.77 2.30 14.93
C ILE A 206 -12.10 1.85 14.31
N MET A 207 -12.32 0.53 14.20
CA MET A 207 -13.50 -0.02 13.52
C MET A 207 -14.78 0.15 14.33
N THR A 208 -14.70 0.28 15.66
CA THR A 208 -15.82 0.65 16.53
C THR A 208 -16.31 2.05 16.19
N GLU A 209 -15.44 3.04 16.16
CA GLU A 209 -15.78 4.41 15.79
C GLU A 209 -16.26 4.47 14.31
N TYR A 210 -15.55 3.80 13.41
CA TYR A 210 -15.90 3.74 12.00
C TYR A 210 -17.32 3.23 11.77
N ALA A 211 -17.66 2.08 12.37
CA ALA A 211 -18.98 1.47 12.25
C ALA A 211 -20.09 2.35 12.83
N SER A 212 -19.83 2.97 14.00
CA SER A 212 -20.77 3.90 14.64
C SER A 212 -21.07 5.09 13.72
N LEU A 213 -20.06 5.70 13.12
CA LEU A 213 -20.22 6.83 12.20
C LEU A 213 -20.92 6.46 10.89
N ARG A 214 -20.79 5.20 10.44
CA ARG A 214 -21.47 4.69 9.25
C ARG A 214 -22.89 4.16 9.54
N GLY A 215 -23.29 4.07 10.82
CA GLY A 215 -24.57 3.47 11.23
C GLY A 215 -24.64 1.95 10.99
N TRP A 216 -23.48 1.27 10.98
CA TRP A 216 -23.39 -0.18 10.80
C TRP A 216 -23.41 -0.90 12.15
N ASP A 217 -23.73 -2.21 12.12
CA ASP A 217 -23.57 -3.05 13.31
C ASP A 217 -22.10 -3.09 13.73
N VAL A 218 -21.83 -2.52 14.91
CA VAL A 218 -20.47 -2.36 15.42
C VAL A 218 -19.79 -3.71 15.64
N LYS A 219 -20.52 -4.65 16.31
CA LYS A 219 -19.96 -5.95 16.64
C LYS A 219 -19.60 -6.73 15.38
N TYR A 220 -20.53 -6.80 14.43
CA TYR A 220 -20.32 -7.48 13.15
C TYR A 220 -19.14 -6.87 12.38
N THR A 221 -19.07 -5.54 12.30
CA THR A 221 -18.03 -4.84 11.53
C THR A 221 -16.64 -5.07 12.13
N VAL A 222 -16.52 -5.02 13.46
CA VAL A 222 -15.25 -5.28 14.17
C VAL A 222 -14.82 -6.73 13.96
N GLU A 223 -15.73 -7.70 14.18
CA GLU A 223 -15.44 -9.13 13.99
C GLU A 223 -14.99 -9.44 12.54
N LEU A 224 -15.69 -8.86 11.55
CA LEU A 224 -15.37 -9.03 10.13
C LEU A 224 -13.99 -8.43 9.79
N SER A 225 -13.66 -7.26 10.33
CA SER A 225 -12.34 -6.62 10.12
C SER A 225 -11.21 -7.44 10.73
N LEU A 226 -11.38 -7.95 11.95
CA LEU A 226 -10.43 -8.84 12.61
C LEU A 226 -10.26 -10.16 11.83
N TYR A 227 -11.35 -10.72 11.31
CA TYR A 227 -11.32 -11.91 10.47
C TYR A 227 -10.46 -11.70 9.21
N TYR A 228 -10.69 -10.62 8.44
CA TYR A 228 -9.90 -10.34 7.23
C TYR A 228 -8.44 -10.04 7.54
N THR A 229 -8.18 -9.32 8.62
CA THR A 229 -6.83 -9.01 9.08
C THR A 229 -6.08 -10.30 9.44
N ASN A 230 -6.69 -11.20 10.21
CA ASN A 230 -6.11 -12.49 10.54
C ASN A 230 -5.85 -13.34 9.29
N GLN A 231 -6.78 -13.36 8.32
CA GLN A 231 -6.58 -14.05 7.05
C GLN A 231 -5.44 -13.46 6.22
N PHE A 232 -5.32 -12.14 6.20
CA PHE A 232 -4.23 -11.46 5.50
C PHE A 232 -2.87 -11.84 6.11
N PHE A 233 -2.72 -11.74 7.43
CA PHE A 233 -1.45 -12.02 8.10
C PHE A 233 -1.08 -13.50 8.04
N LYS A 234 -2.05 -14.43 8.16
CA LYS A 234 -1.82 -15.84 7.92
C LYS A 234 -1.20 -16.12 6.54
N ARG A 235 -1.78 -15.51 5.49
CA ARG A 235 -1.26 -15.65 4.12
C ARG A 235 0.11 -14.98 3.95
N TYR A 236 0.34 -13.86 4.61
CA TYR A 236 1.60 -13.13 4.56
C TYR A 236 2.74 -13.96 5.17
N VAL A 237 2.56 -14.45 6.40
CA VAL A 237 3.52 -15.31 7.10
C VAL A 237 3.82 -16.57 6.28
N PHE A 238 2.79 -17.23 5.76
CA PHE A 238 2.95 -18.41 4.91
C PHE A 238 3.78 -18.12 3.65
N ARG A 239 3.50 -17.03 2.95
CA ARG A 239 4.26 -16.63 1.74
C ARG A 239 5.71 -16.31 2.06
N ARG A 240 5.97 -15.71 3.22
CA ARG A 240 7.32 -15.34 3.65
C ARG A 240 8.12 -16.58 4.06
N ALA A 241 7.51 -17.49 4.82
CA ALA A 241 8.08 -18.80 5.15
C ALA A 241 8.44 -19.57 3.86
N ALA A 242 7.51 -19.68 2.94
CA ALA A 242 7.74 -20.34 1.65
C ALA A 242 8.90 -19.70 0.84
N ARG A 243 9.08 -18.40 0.88
CA ARG A 243 10.22 -17.72 0.20
C ARG A 243 11.56 -18.00 0.88
N LYS A 244 11.62 -18.06 2.22
CA LYS A 244 12.85 -18.40 2.96
C LYS A 244 13.28 -19.85 2.72
N GLU A 245 12.31 -20.76 2.56
CA GLU A 245 12.58 -22.17 2.27
C GLU A 245 13.02 -22.39 0.81
N THR A 246 12.64 -21.51 -0.16
CA THR A 246 13.09 -21.61 -1.57
C THR A 246 14.58 -21.43 -1.75
N THR A 247 15.24 -20.76 -0.83
CA THR A 247 16.70 -20.70 -0.80
C THR A 247 17.34 -22.02 -0.32
N ASN A 248 16.57 -22.95 0.25
CA ASN A 248 17.04 -24.20 0.89
C ASN A 248 16.40 -25.50 0.34
N HIS A 249 16.30 -25.68 -0.97
CA HIS A 249 15.94 -26.95 -1.65
C HIS A 249 14.64 -27.70 -1.25
N ILE A 250 13.80 -27.18 -0.35
CA ILE A 250 12.56 -27.88 0.11
C ILE A 250 11.33 -27.46 -0.71
N VAL A 251 11.40 -26.35 -1.45
CA VAL A 251 10.25 -25.72 -2.13
C VAL A 251 9.81 -26.44 -3.40
N SER A 252 10.66 -27.24 -4.03
CA SER A 252 10.22 -28.03 -5.20
C SER A 252 9.02 -28.94 -4.88
N ARG A 253 8.90 -29.39 -3.62
CA ARG A 253 7.78 -30.23 -3.17
C ARG A 253 6.48 -29.45 -2.91
N ILE A 254 6.55 -28.22 -2.41
CA ILE A 254 5.36 -27.39 -2.11
C ILE A 254 4.79 -26.75 -3.38
N LEU A 255 5.65 -26.36 -4.35
CA LEU A 255 5.21 -25.89 -5.66
C LEU A 255 4.50 -26.99 -6.48
N LEU A 256 5.00 -28.21 -6.44
CA LEU A 256 4.32 -29.38 -7.03
C LEU A 256 2.93 -29.59 -6.43
N PHE A 257 2.75 -29.34 -5.12
CA PHE A 257 1.46 -29.49 -4.46
C PHE A 257 0.44 -28.39 -4.82
N ARG A 258 0.89 -27.17 -5.16
CA ARG A 258 0.00 -26.11 -5.66
C ARG A 258 -0.47 -26.34 -7.09
N LEU A 259 0.36 -26.94 -7.93
CA LEU A 259 -0.04 -27.39 -9.28
C LEU A 259 -1.09 -28.50 -9.20
N CYS A 260 -0.99 -29.39 -8.17
CA CYS A 260 -1.97 -30.44 -7.91
C CYS A 260 -3.33 -29.93 -7.39
N ARG A 261 -3.40 -28.72 -6.82
CA ARG A 261 -4.69 -28.09 -6.40
C ARG A 261 -5.60 -27.72 -7.57
N SER A 262 -5.04 -27.51 -8.76
CA SER A 262 -5.81 -27.36 -10.00
C SER A 262 -6.37 -28.69 -10.52
N CYS A 263 -5.85 -29.82 -10.04
CA CYS A 263 -6.28 -31.17 -10.42
C CYS A 263 -7.21 -31.83 -9.40
N ARG A 264 -7.97 -31.05 -8.61
CA ARG A 264 -8.91 -31.56 -7.60
C ARG A 264 -9.97 -32.54 -8.14
N SER A 265 -10.22 -32.54 -9.43
CA SER A 265 -11.16 -33.47 -10.07
C SER A 265 -10.62 -34.87 -10.35
N LEU A 266 -9.31 -35.11 -10.16
CA LEU A 266 -8.67 -36.38 -10.55
C LEU A 266 -8.30 -37.31 -9.38
N PHE A 267 -8.44 -36.85 -8.11
CA PHE A 267 -8.02 -37.66 -6.94
C PHE A 267 -9.10 -37.73 -5.86
N SER A 268 -10.22 -38.38 -6.16
CA SER A 268 -11.29 -38.63 -5.18
C SER A 268 -11.06 -39.84 -4.28
N HIS A 269 -9.90 -40.52 -4.31
CA HIS A 269 -9.73 -41.82 -3.63
C HIS A 269 -8.44 -42.00 -2.80
N SER A 270 -7.95 -40.94 -2.09
CA SER A 270 -6.92 -41.18 -1.07
C SER A 270 -7.04 -40.24 0.13
N SER A 271 -8.01 -40.49 0.99
CA SER A 271 -8.29 -39.68 2.19
C SER A 271 -7.18 -39.66 3.25
N GLY A 272 -6.31 -40.70 3.31
CA GLY A 272 -5.25 -40.82 4.31
C GLY A 272 -4.06 -39.86 4.09
N ALA A 273 -3.61 -39.68 2.84
CA ALA A 273 -2.48 -38.81 2.53
C ALA A 273 -2.83 -37.31 2.71
N TYR A 274 -4.10 -36.99 2.50
CA TYR A 274 -4.60 -35.60 2.62
C TYR A 274 -4.64 -35.13 4.08
N CYS A 275 -5.09 -36.00 5.00
CA CYS A 275 -5.11 -35.67 6.44
C CYS A 275 -3.71 -35.54 7.03
N TYR A 276 -2.76 -36.37 6.59
CA TYR A 276 -1.37 -36.32 7.07
C TYR A 276 -0.68 -35.02 6.62
N PHE A 277 -0.90 -34.56 5.39
CA PHE A 277 -0.35 -33.33 4.87
C PHE A 277 -0.94 -32.10 5.56
N TRP A 278 -2.24 -32.07 5.80
CA TRP A 278 -2.93 -30.98 6.49
C TRP A 278 -2.44 -30.83 7.95
N LYS A 279 -2.25 -31.93 8.63
CA LYS A 279 -1.69 -31.96 9.98
C LYS A 279 -0.27 -31.42 10.01
N LYS A 280 0.56 -31.79 9.03
CA LYS A 280 1.94 -31.32 8.92
C LYS A 280 2.05 -29.85 8.54
N GLU A 281 1.17 -29.34 7.67
CA GLU A 281 1.07 -27.89 7.38
C GLU A 281 0.65 -27.09 8.61
N LYS A 282 -0.28 -27.62 9.41
CA LYS A 282 -0.72 -27.00 10.66
C LYS A 282 0.41 -27.00 11.70
N ASP A 283 1.12 -28.10 11.84
CA ASP A 283 2.25 -28.23 12.77
C ASP A 283 3.41 -27.30 12.40
N ILE A 284 3.75 -27.17 11.10
CA ILE A 284 4.75 -26.20 10.61
C ILE A 284 4.28 -24.78 10.86
N TYR A 285 3.02 -24.49 10.65
CA TYR A 285 2.40 -23.19 10.90
C TYR A 285 2.43 -22.85 12.39
N ASP A 286 2.04 -23.76 13.26
CA ASP A 286 2.03 -23.58 14.72
C ASP A 286 3.45 -23.46 15.30
N ILE A 287 4.43 -24.19 14.75
CA ILE A 287 5.86 -24.05 15.09
C ILE A 287 6.39 -22.68 14.67
N TYR A 288 5.98 -22.19 13.49
CA TYR A 288 6.38 -20.87 13.00
C TYR A 288 5.76 -19.74 13.82
N LEU A 289 4.50 -19.88 14.22
CA LEU A 289 3.82 -18.91 15.09
C LEU A 289 4.43 -18.84 16.50
N ARG A 290 4.90 -19.98 17.03
CA ARG A 290 5.58 -20.06 18.34
C ARG A 290 7.02 -19.56 18.29
N LYS A 291 7.70 -19.66 17.15
CA LYS A 291 9.12 -19.34 16.99
C LYS A 291 9.37 -17.87 16.66
N TYR A 292 8.37 -17.20 16.14
CA TYR A 292 8.45 -15.78 15.75
C TYR A 292 7.31 -15.03 16.43
N ASP A 293 7.68 -14.27 17.47
CA ASP A 293 6.79 -13.30 18.10
C ASP A 293 6.21 -12.38 17.01
N TYR A 294 4.89 -12.36 16.88
CA TYR A 294 4.16 -11.66 15.83
C TYR A 294 4.60 -10.19 15.68
N GLN A 295 4.94 -9.55 16.80
CA GLN A 295 5.39 -8.16 16.82
C GLN A 295 6.77 -7.98 16.18
N ASN A 296 7.68 -8.93 16.31
CA ASN A 296 9.04 -8.82 15.79
C ASN A 296 9.18 -9.12 14.29
N ILE A 297 8.22 -9.81 13.66
CA ILE A 297 8.26 -10.13 12.23
C ILE A 297 7.87 -8.91 11.37
N PHE A 298 7.03 -8.01 11.91
CA PHE A 298 6.44 -6.91 11.14
C PHE A 298 7.33 -5.67 11.06
N PHE A 299 8.24 -5.48 12.01
CA PHE A 299 9.06 -4.26 12.09
C PHE A 299 10.40 -4.33 11.35
N LYS A 300 10.91 -5.53 11.00
CA LYS A 300 12.26 -5.68 10.42
C LYS A 300 12.38 -5.50 8.90
N ASP A 301 11.31 -5.54 8.13
CA ASP A 301 11.40 -5.54 6.66
C ASP A 301 10.74 -4.32 5.99
N TYR A 302 10.51 -3.25 6.75
CA TYR A 302 10.01 -1.99 6.23
C TYR A 302 10.95 -0.80 6.54
N HIS A 303 12.22 -1.11 6.90
CA HIS A 303 13.30 -0.14 6.92
C HIS A 303 13.99 -0.09 5.57
#